data_dd7a3be78d536f5dcb998231bf5466c9
#
_entry.id   dd7a3be78d536f5dcb998231bf5466c9
#
_cell.length_a   1.000
_cell.length_b   1.000
_cell.length_c   1.000
_cell.angle_alpha   90.00
_cell.angle_beta   90.00
_cell.angle_gamma   90.00
#
_symmetry.space_group_name_H-M   'P 1'
#
loop_
_entity.id
_entity.type
_entity.pdbx_description
1 polymer ?
#
loop_
_entity_poly.entity_id
_entity_poly.type
_entity_poly.pdbx_seq_one_letter_code
_entity_poly.pdbx_strand_id
1 'polypeptide(L)'
;MEQLGKKYEFTEETIEVSERTLHRIKAIRDFGYVKAGELGGFIEKEENLSHEGNCWVYNVAKVYGDAEVCGDAKVHGNAEISMRSDYIVFKNWWSSGRYFTWTRSNNMWKVGCFYGTGEELIQKAYKDSEISGREYERVVRYVESILADEKKRE
;
A
#
# COMPACT_ATOMS: atom_id res chain seq x y z
N MET A 1 4.33 -13.02 -26.13
CA MET A 1 3.66 -13.98 -25.22
C MET A 1 4.02 -13.76 -23.75
N GLU A 2 5.27 -13.52 -23.48
CA GLU A 2 5.69 -13.33 -22.09
C GLU A 2 5.13 -12.06 -21.45
N GLN A 3 4.76 -11.09 -22.27
CA GLN A 3 4.17 -9.85 -21.76
C GLN A 3 2.70 -10.01 -21.38
N LEU A 4 2.05 -11.11 -21.81
CA LEU A 4 0.66 -11.35 -21.45
C LEU A 4 0.56 -11.60 -19.96
N GLY A 5 -0.33 -10.89 -19.31
CA GLY A 5 -0.53 -10.98 -17.88
C GLY A 5 0.35 -10.06 -17.05
N LYS A 6 1.36 -9.47 -17.64
CA LYS A 6 2.20 -8.51 -16.92
C LYS A 6 1.57 -7.13 -16.97
N LYS A 7 1.66 -6.41 -15.84
CA LYS A 7 1.11 -5.06 -15.77
C LYS A 7 2.20 -4.00 -15.60
N TYR A 8 3.44 -4.41 -15.34
CA TYR A 8 4.55 -3.47 -15.18
C TYR A 8 5.86 -4.09 -15.64
N GLU A 9 6.86 -3.26 -15.79
CA GLU A 9 8.22 -3.67 -16.10
C GLU A 9 9.18 -2.84 -15.25
N PHE A 10 10.40 -3.32 -15.11
CA PHE A 10 11.46 -2.57 -14.43
C PHE A 10 12.01 -1.51 -15.38
N THR A 11 12.27 -0.32 -14.85
CA THR A 11 12.99 0.70 -15.60
C THR A 11 14.49 0.58 -15.30
N GLU A 12 15.29 1.43 -15.92
CA GLU A 12 16.72 1.45 -15.66
C GLU A 12 17.07 2.18 -14.35
N GLU A 13 16.10 2.88 -13.76
CA GLU A 13 16.34 3.61 -12.53
C GLU A 13 16.37 2.63 -11.35
N THR A 14 17.45 2.67 -10.58
CA THR A 14 17.61 1.80 -9.42
C THR A 14 18.06 2.60 -8.20
N ILE A 15 17.83 2.02 -7.04
CA ILE A 15 18.34 2.55 -5.77
C ILE A 15 18.88 1.38 -4.97
N GLU A 16 19.74 1.69 -4.01
CA GLU A 16 20.31 0.70 -3.10
C GLU A 16 19.68 0.85 -1.73
N VAL A 17 19.20 -0.25 -1.17
CA VAL A 17 18.62 -0.26 0.18
C VAL A 17 19.14 -1.52 0.88
N SER A 18 19.90 -1.34 1.98
CA SER A 18 20.41 -2.46 2.77
C SER A 18 21.11 -3.51 1.90
N GLU A 19 22.00 -3.04 1.03
CA GLU A 19 22.79 -3.89 0.11
C GLU A 19 21.94 -4.61 -0.93
N ARG A 20 20.69 -4.18 -1.12
CA ARG A 20 19.79 -4.71 -2.16
C ARG A 20 19.62 -3.65 -3.23
N THR A 21 19.47 -4.10 -4.47
CA THR A 21 19.17 -3.21 -5.59
C THR A 21 17.68 -3.26 -5.87
N LEU A 22 17.02 -2.11 -5.77
CA LEU A 22 15.59 -2.00 -6.06
C LEU A 22 15.42 -1.25 -7.37
N HIS A 23 14.41 -1.65 -8.13
CA HIS A 23 14.15 -1.11 -9.46
C HIS A 23 12.86 -0.31 -9.47
N ARG A 24 12.91 0.87 -10.07
CA ARG A 24 11.68 1.63 -10.29
C ARG A 24 10.84 0.91 -11.32
N ILE A 25 9.53 0.82 -11.06
CA ILE A 25 8.61 0.12 -11.94
C ILE A 25 7.82 1.12 -12.78
N LYS A 26 7.35 0.63 -13.92
CA LYS A 26 6.51 1.40 -14.84
C LYS A 26 5.36 0.52 -15.32
N ALA A 27 4.14 1.04 -15.25
CA ALA A 27 2.97 0.31 -15.72
C ALA A 27 3.02 0.16 -17.24
N ILE A 28 2.68 -1.03 -17.74
CA ILE A 28 2.66 -1.29 -19.18
C ILE A 28 1.24 -1.54 -19.69
N ARG A 29 0.25 -1.49 -18.81
CA ARG A 29 -1.18 -1.49 -19.19
C ARG A 29 -1.95 -0.73 -18.14
N ASP A 30 -3.20 -0.38 -18.49
CA ASP A 30 -4.09 0.26 -17.50
C ASP A 30 -4.63 -0.78 -16.55
N PHE A 31 -4.72 -0.44 -15.27
CA PHE A 31 -5.39 -1.25 -14.26
C PHE A 31 -5.76 -0.35 -13.09
N GLY A 32 -6.94 -0.60 -12.50
CA GLY A 32 -7.43 0.26 -11.43
C GLY A 32 -7.38 1.72 -11.86
N TYR A 33 -6.72 2.55 -11.07
CA TYR A 33 -6.53 3.97 -11.40
C TYR A 33 -5.17 4.24 -12.03
N VAL A 34 -4.39 3.20 -12.31
CA VAL A 34 -3.06 3.34 -12.89
C VAL A 34 -3.14 3.24 -14.41
N LYS A 35 -2.46 4.14 -15.10
CA LYS A 35 -2.44 4.19 -16.56
C LYS A 35 -1.10 3.70 -17.08
N ALA A 36 -1.14 3.03 -18.24
CA ALA A 36 0.08 2.60 -18.90
C ALA A 36 1.04 3.78 -19.04
N GLY A 37 2.30 3.55 -18.71
CA GLY A 37 3.34 4.60 -18.74
C GLY A 37 3.60 5.25 -17.40
N GLU A 38 2.71 5.10 -16.42
CA GLU A 38 2.95 5.69 -15.09
C GLU A 38 4.11 5.01 -14.39
N LEU A 39 4.93 5.81 -13.75
CA LEU A 39 6.01 5.30 -12.91
C LEU A 39 5.46 4.97 -11.52
N GLY A 40 5.91 3.85 -10.98
CA GLY A 40 5.58 3.48 -9.60
C GLY A 40 6.78 3.67 -8.69
N GLY A 41 6.79 2.97 -7.59
CA GLY A 41 7.90 2.99 -6.64
C GLY A 41 8.99 2.00 -7.03
N PHE A 42 9.66 1.44 -6.03
CA PHE A 42 10.85 0.59 -6.22
C PHE A 42 10.60 -0.79 -5.63
N ILE A 43 10.91 -1.83 -6.38
CA ILE A 43 10.83 -3.20 -5.87
C ILE A 43 12.12 -3.94 -6.20
N GLU A 44 12.43 -4.95 -5.40
CA GLU A 44 13.65 -5.72 -5.60
C GLU A 44 13.50 -6.77 -6.70
N LYS A 45 12.35 -7.43 -6.73
CA LYS A 45 12.10 -8.53 -7.66
C LYS A 45 10.62 -8.62 -7.96
N GLU A 46 10.26 -9.32 -9.04
CA GLU A 46 8.85 -9.39 -9.45
C GLU A 46 7.95 -10.04 -8.41
N GLU A 47 8.49 -10.94 -7.60
CA GLU A 47 7.71 -11.55 -6.52
C GLU A 47 7.22 -10.54 -5.49
N ASN A 48 7.82 -9.36 -5.43
CA ASN A 48 7.41 -8.33 -4.48
C ASN A 48 6.09 -7.66 -4.84
N LEU A 49 5.65 -7.74 -6.09
CA LEU A 49 4.41 -7.08 -6.51
C LEU A 49 3.68 -7.94 -7.51
N SER A 50 2.46 -8.34 -7.17
CA SER A 50 1.66 -9.19 -8.05
C SER A 50 1.28 -8.46 -9.33
N HIS A 51 1.26 -9.19 -10.44
CA HIS A 51 0.75 -8.69 -11.72
C HIS A 51 -0.77 -8.81 -11.78
N GLU A 52 -1.37 -9.59 -10.88
CA GLU A 52 -2.82 -9.72 -10.82
C GLU A 52 -3.41 -8.68 -9.89
N GLY A 53 -4.70 -8.39 -10.06
CA GLY A 53 -5.39 -7.42 -9.23
C GLY A 53 -4.94 -5.99 -9.52
N ASN A 54 -5.36 -5.08 -8.66
CA ASN A 54 -5.09 -3.66 -8.86
C ASN A 54 -4.04 -3.10 -7.90
N CYS A 55 -3.31 -3.98 -7.19
CA CYS A 55 -2.28 -3.54 -6.26
C CYS A 55 -1.19 -2.76 -6.99
N TRP A 56 -0.61 -1.80 -6.30
CA TRP A 56 0.43 -0.96 -6.89
C TRP A 56 1.31 -0.36 -5.79
N VAL A 57 2.55 -0.12 -6.16
CA VAL A 57 3.52 0.57 -5.32
C VAL A 57 3.72 1.94 -5.93
N TYR A 58 3.36 2.97 -5.18
CA TYR A 58 3.32 4.37 -5.66
C TYR A 58 4.53 5.15 -5.16
N ASN A 59 4.73 6.31 -5.76
CA ASN A 59 5.67 7.35 -5.31
C ASN A 59 7.10 6.82 -5.16
N VAL A 60 7.66 6.90 -3.96
CA VAL A 60 9.00 6.41 -3.67
C VAL A 60 8.96 5.26 -2.66
N ALA A 61 7.81 4.61 -2.53
CA ALA A 61 7.68 3.45 -1.66
C ALA A 61 8.58 2.32 -2.13
N LYS A 62 9.02 1.50 -1.20
CA LYS A 62 9.99 0.43 -1.45
C LYS A 62 9.45 -0.89 -0.96
N VAL A 63 9.57 -1.93 -1.79
CA VAL A 63 9.16 -3.29 -1.41
C VAL A 63 10.32 -4.23 -1.74
N TYR A 64 10.74 -5.03 -0.79
CA TYR A 64 11.89 -5.91 -0.99
C TYR A 64 11.81 -7.12 -0.06
N GLY A 65 12.83 -7.96 -0.14
CA GLY A 65 12.89 -9.15 0.70
C GLY A 65 11.80 -10.14 0.33
N ASP A 66 11.16 -10.72 1.34
CA ASP A 66 10.13 -11.72 1.14
C ASP A 66 8.72 -11.13 1.08
N ALA A 67 8.60 -9.82 1.06
CA ALA A 67 7.30 -9.15 1.02
C ALA A 67 6.62 -9.36 -0.32
N GLU A 68 5.30 -9.52 -0.29
CA GLU A 68 4.47 -9.62 -1.48
C GLU A 68 3.32 -8.63 -1.35
N VAL A 69 3.23 -7.70 -2.29
CA VAL A 69 2.12 -6.77 -2.37
C VAL A 69 1.14 -7.32 -3.40
N CYS A 70 -0.10 -7.56 -2.99
CA CYS A 70 -1.07 -8.23 -3.85
C CYS A 70 -2.49 -7.73 -3.57
N GLY A 71 -3.45 -8.28 -4.33
CA GLY A 71 -4.85 -7.92 -4.16
C GLY A 71 -5.11 -6.48 -4.55
N ASP A 72 -5.69 -5.73 -3.63
CA ASP A 72 -6.01 -4.32 -3.83
C ASP A 72 -5.16 -3.38 -2.99
N ALA A 73 -4.03 -3.86 -2.49
CA ALA A 73 -3.15 -3.05 -1.66
C ALA A 73 -2.56 -1.89 -2.47
N LYS A 74 -2.50 -0.72 -1.85
CA LYS A 74 -1.92 0.48 -2.46
C LYS A 74 -0.88 1.04 -1.50
N VAL A 75 0.38 0.83 -1.85
CA VAL A 75 1.50 1.24 -1.01
C VAL A 75 1.97 2.61 -1.49
N HIS A 76 1.84 3.62 -0.64
CA HIS A 76 2.05 5.02 -1.01
C HIS A 76 3.17 5.68 -0.22
N GLY A 77 3.53 6.86 -0.68
CA GLY A 77 4.45 7.74 0.01
C GLY A 77 5.85 7.17 0.07
N ASN A 78 6.40 7.15 1.27
CA ASN A 78 7.75 6.63 1.51
C ASN A 78 7.73 5.32 2.29
N ALA A 79 6.62 4.57 2.21
CA ALA A 79 6.50 3.31 2.94
C ALA A 79 7.58 2.32 2.53
N GLU A 80 8.02 1.50 3.49
CA GLU A 80 8.96 0.41 3.24
C GLU A 80 8.33 -0.89 3.68
N ILE A 81 8.23 -1.83 2.76
CA ILE A 81 7.61 -3.12 2.98
C ILE A 81 8.66 -4.20 2.74
N SER A 82 9.07 -4.89 3.80
CA SER A 82 10.02 -5.99 3.68
C SER A 82 9.46 -7.31 4.21
N MET A 83 8.31 -7.25 4.89
CA MET A 83 7.61 -8.42 5.40
C MET A 83 6.12 -8.24 5.21
N ARG A 84 5.38 -9.35 5.20
CA ARG A 84 3.93 -9.29 5.02
C ARG A 84 3.22 -8.49 6.12
N SER A 85 3.82 -8.40 7.30
CA SER A 85 3.23 -7.63 8.42
C SER A 85 3.42 -6.13 8.28
N ASP A 86 4.12 -5.67 7.24
CA ASP A 86 4.40 -4.25 7.07
C ASP A 86 3.26 -3.48 6.43
N TYR A 87 2.19 -4.16 6.01
CA TYR A 87 0.99 -3.49 5.54
C TYR A 87 -0.23 -4.35 5.83
N ILE A 88 -1.40 -3.70 5.92
CA ILE A 88 -2.69 -4.39 6.10
C ILE A 88 -3.70 -3.75 5.17
N VAL A 89 -4.50 -4.59 4.50
CA VAL A 89 -5.60 -4.12 3.65
C VAL A 89 -6.91 -4.41 4.36
N PHE A 90 -7.76 -3.40 4.44
CA PHE A 90 -9.10 -3.50 5.03
C PHE A 90 -10.14 -3.24 3.96
N LYS A 91 -11.37 -3.68 4.21
CA LYS A 91 -12.49 -3.42 3.31
C LYS A 91 -13.52 -2.55 4.00
N ASN A 92 -13.94 -1.49 3.33
CA ASN A 92 -15.06 -0.68 3.79
C ASN A 92 -16.35 -1.44 3.51
N TRP A 93 -16.84 -2.17 4.52
CA TRP A 93 -18.04 -2.98 4.37
C TRP A 93 -19.33 -2.17 4.55
N TRP A 94 -19.23 -0.96 5.08
CA TRP A 94 -20.40 -0.19 5.52
C TRP A 94 -20.90 0.84 4.50
N SER A 95 -20.14 1.14 3.45
CA SER A 95 -20.61 2.10 2.44
C SER A 95 -20.05 1.81 1.05
N SER A 96 -18.79 2.16 0.78
CA SER A 96 -18.25 2.14 -0.59
C SER A 96 -17.86 0.76 -1.09
N GLY A 97 -17.55 -0.16 -0.19
CA GLY A 97 -16.99 -1.46 -0.56
C GLY A 97 -15.53 -1.40 -1.00
N ARG A 98 -14.91 -0.25 -0.92
CA ARG A 98 -13.52 -0.10 -1.35
C ARG A 98 -12.55 -0.68 -0.34
N TYR A 99 -11.42 -1.13 -0.84
CA TYR A 99 -10.32 -1.56 0.01
C TYR A 99 -9.45 -0.36 0.34
N PHE A 100 -8.85 -0.39 1.52
CA PHE A 100 -7.92 0.67 1.92
C PHE A 100 -6.74 0.04 2.65
N THR A 101 -5.61 0.74 2.65
CA THR A 101 -4.33 0.18 3.06
C THR A 101 -3.68 1.00 4.15
N TRP A 102 -3.18 0.30 5.16
CA TRP A 102 -2.30 0.88 6.18
C TRP A 102 -0.90 0.34 5.97
N THR A 103 0.11 1.21 6.07
CA THR A 103 1.50 0.81 5.98
C THR A 103 2.21 1.12 7.31
N ARG A 104 3.00 0.15 7.78
CA ARG A 104 3.60 0.20 9.11
C ARG A 104 4.73 1.19 9.23
N SER A 105 5.65 1.21 8.26
CA SER A 105 6.89 1.98 8.39
C SER A 105 6.66 3.47 8.60
N ASN A 106 5.63 4.01 7.98
CA ASN A 106 5.28 5.41 8.10
C ASN A 106 3.97 5.65 8.85
N ASN A 107 3.27 4.57 9.25
CA ASN A 107 2.00 4.61 9.97
C ASN A 107 1.00 5.53 9.27
N MET A 108 0.80 5.30 7.99
CA MET A 108 -0.07 6.11 7.15
C MET A 108 -1.19 5.27 6.56
N TRP A 109 -2.26 5.95 6.13
CA TRP A 109 -3.46 5.33 5.60
C TRP A 109 -3.75 5.85 4.19
N LYS A 110 -4.03 4.94 3.27
CA LYS A 110 -4.46 5.29 1.92
C LYS A 110 -5.89 4.80 1.72
N VAL A 111 -6.84 5.73 1.56
CA VAL A 111 -8.27 5.43 1.44
C VAL A 111 -8.82 6.25 0.29
N GLY A 112 -9.12 5.61 -0.85
CA GLY A 112 -9.53 6.34 -2.04
C GLY A 112 -8.50 7.39 -2.41
N CYS A 113 -8.90 8.65 -2.48
CA CYS A 113 -7.95 9.73 -2.75
C CYS A 113 -7.35 10.32 -1.48
N PHE A 114 -7.76 9.84 -0.31
CA PHE A 114 -7.20 10.30 0.96
C PHE A 114 -5.87 9.60 1.24
N TYR A 115 -4.92 10.36 1.77
CA TYR A 115 -3.66 9.82 2.29
C TYR A 115 -3.26 10.65 3.50
N GLY A 116 -3.08 10.00 4.66
CA GLY A 116 -2.75 10.73 5.88
C GLY A 116 -2.63 9.82 7.08
N THR A 117 -2.55 10.45 8.25
CA THR A 117 -2.45 9.72 9.52
C THR A 117 -3.81 9.16 9.91
N GLY A 118 -3.80 8.26 10.91
CA GLY A 118 -5.05 7.70 11.43
C GLY A 118 -5.98 8.76 12.00
N GLU A 119 -5.44 9.74 12.75
CA GLU A 119 -6.29 10.80 13.30
C GLU A 119 -6.91 11.65 12.21
N GLU A 120 -6.14 11.96 11.16
CA GLU A 120 -6.68 12.72 10.03
C GLU A 120 -7.77 11.93 9.31
N LEU A 121 -7.58 10.63 9.16
CA LEU A 121 -8.59 9.77 8.55
C LEU A 121 -9.88 9.77 9.36
N ILE A 122 -9.77 9.63 10.68
CA ILE A 122 -10.93 9.62 11.56
C ILE A 122 -11.69 10.93 11.44
N GLN A 123 -10.98 12.05 11.48
CA GLN A 123 -11.62 13.38 11.38
C GLN A 123 -12.35 13.53 10.05
N LYS A 124 -11.69 13.17 8.95
CA LYS A 124 -12.31 13.23 7.64
C LYS A 124 -13.56 12.36 7.57
N ALA A 125 -13.47 11.15 8.10
CA ALA A 125 -14.58 10.20 8.03
C ALA A 125 -15.80 10.69 8.80
N TYR A 126 -15.61 11.31 9.96
CA TYR A 126 -16.72 11.88 10.73
C TYR A 126 -17.40 13.03 9.99
N LYS A 127 -16.66 13.77 9.18
CA LYS A 127 -17.25 14.82 8.35
C LYS A 127 -18.15 14.24 7.27
N ASP A 128 -17.82 13.03 6.79
CA ASP A 128 -18.63 12.38 5.76
C ASP A 128 -19.91 11.81 6.34
N SER A 129 -19.83 11.10 7.45
CA SER A 129 -20.99 10.55 8.13
C SER A 129 -20.60 9.98 9.50
N GLU A 130 -21.60 9.87 10.39
CA GLU A 130 -21.39 9.27 11.72
C GLU A 130 -20.92 7.81 11.60
N ILE A 131 -21.52 7.07 10.69
CA ILE A 131 -21.20 5.65 10.53
C ILE A 131 -19.76 5.48 10.02
N SER A 132 -19.39 6.27 9.02
CA SER A 132 -18.01 6.21 8.49
C SER A 132 -17.00 6.59 9.54
N GLY A 133 -17.27 7.64 10.29
CA GLY A 133 -16.37 8.07 11.36
C GLY A 133 -16.14 6.97 12.38
N ARG A 134 -17.24 6.36 12.83
CA ARG A 134 -17.15 5.31 13.84
C ARG A 134 -16.40 4.07 13.33
N GLU A 135 -16.67 3.65 12.08
CA GLU A 135 -16.05 2.45 11.57
C GLU A 135 -14.56 2.67 11.24
N TYR A 136 -14.21 3.81 10.67
CA TYR A 136 -12.79 4.08 10.46
C TYR A 136 -12.05 4.22 11.79
N GLU A 137 -12.69 4.82 12.78
CA GLU A 137 -12.07 4.91 14.10
C GLU A 137 -11.80 3.53 14.69
N ARG A 138 -12.74 2.60 14.55
CA ARG A 138 -12.52 1.22 15.02
C ARG A 138 -11.31 0.58 14.35
N VAL A 139 -11.17 0.78 13.04
CA VAL A 139 -10.06 0.19 12.31
C VAL A 139 -8.73 0.82 12.75
N VAL A 140 -8.69 2.14 12.86
CA VAL A 140 -7.47 2.83 13.31
C VAL A 140 -7.09 2.38 14.71
N ARG A 141 -8.06 2.29 15.64
CA ARG A 141 -7.76 1.86 17.01
C ARG A 141 -7.32 0.40 17.05
N TYR A 142 -7.85 -0.44 16.16
CA TYR A 142 -7.39 -1.82 16.05
C TYR A 142 -5.90 -1.88 15.70
N VAL A 143 -5.47 -1.11 14.70
CA VAL A 143 -4.07 -1.08 14.33
C VAL A 143 -3.22 -0.53 15.46
N GLU A 144 -3.68 0.51 16.14
CA GLU A 144 -2.96 1.07 17.29
C GLU A 144 -2.79 0.02 18.38
N SER A 145 -3.80 -0.84 18.58
CA SER A 145 -3.70 -1.90 19.58
C SER A 145 -2.65 -2.94 19.21
N ILE A 146 -2.51 -3.24 17.92
CA ILE A 146 -1.45 -4.14 17.46
C ILE A 146 -0.07 -3.55 17.77
N LEU A 147 0.11 -2.26 17.44
CA LEU A 147 1.39 -1.59 17.67
C LEU A 147 1.72 -1.51 19.17
N ALA A 148 0.72 -1.25 20.01
CA ALA A 148 0.91 -1.20 21.44
C ALA A 148 1.32 -2.55 22.00
N ASP A 149 0.70 -3.63 21.53
CA ASP A 149 1.05 -4.99 21.96
C ASP A 149 2.48 -5.35 21.56
N GLU A 150 2.87 -4.99 20.35
CA GLU A 150 4.22 -5.25 19.88
C GLU A 150 5.27 -4.52 20.72
N LYS A 151 4.96 -3.29 21.08
CA LYS A 151 5.86 -2.49 21.91
C LYS A 151 6.05 -3.12 23.28
N LYS A 152 5.01 -3.70 23.85
CA LYS A 152 5.09 -4.38 25.15
C LYS A 152 5.97 -5.62 25.13
N ARG A 153 6.16 -6.23 23.96
CA ARG A 153 6.99 -7.43 23.82
C ARG A 153 8.48 -7.14 23.72
N GLU A 154 8.84 -5.88 23.53
CA GLU A 154 10.24 -5.47 23.41
C GLU A 154 10.99 -5.44 24.75
#